data_203877c5e5ca17c91082b42458301dcb
#
_entry.id   203877c5e5ca17c91082b42458301dcb
#
_cell.length_a   1.000
_cell.length_b   1.000
_cell.length_c   1.000
_cell.angle_alpha   90.00
_cell.angle_beta   90.00
_cell.angle_gamma   90.00
#
_symmetry.space_group_name_H-M   'P 1'
#
loop_
_entity.id
_entity.type
_entity.pdbx_description
1 polymer ?
#
loop_
_entity_poly.entity_id
_entity_poly.type
_entity_poly.pdbx_seq_one_letter_code
_entity_poly.pdbx_strand_id
1 'polypeptide(L)'
;MEKDTSIPGLINKTVVITGASSGVGLATAEAFAKVGCNVVLASRGPEALNQAVDYCKSLGANAIGVPTDVSDENQVAVLASHALTLTGQIDFWVNNAGVMASGKFEEIPIEVSHQVVNTNLLGYLNSAHTIIPIFKRQGYGILINNVSIGGFMPAPYSAVYSATKFGIKGMMECLQGELSGHSDIHICNLYPQIQRSTGNMHSAKYSGLDFKIPPFAADPRDTANQLLKLAIDPKKDKFPDFTSWALKTMHGILPKALVNTASSGMRLLMEIKQGEPTSGNVLTPSGPPHQIYGETSIPVPSEKTKLALGLGIALGIGLLLLSGKKR
;
A
#
# COMPACT_ATOMS: atom_id res chain seq x y z
N MET A 1 -4.05 32.96 5.45
CA MET A 1 -5.07 32.44 4.50
C MET A 1 -4.51 31.18 3.89
N GLU A 2 -4.92 30.00 4.40
CA GLU A 2 -4.64 28.74 3.71
C GLU A 2 -5.30 28.79 2.34
N LYS A 3 -4.57 28.42 1.29
CA LYS A 3 -5.13 28.31 -0.05
C LYS A 3 -6.24 27.25 -0.01
N ASP A 4 -7.43 27.61 -0.43
CA ASP A 4 -8.50 26.64 -0.71
C ASP A 4 -7.95 25.61 -1.72
N THR A 5 -7.73 24.39 -1.24
CA THR A 5 -7.20 23.28 -2.04
C THR A 5 -8.31 22.37 -2.55
N SER A 6 -9.60 22.75 -2.35
CA SER A 6 -10.74 21.96 -2.79
C SER A 6 -10.73 21.78 -4.33
N ILE A 7 -11.10 20.57 -4.76
CA ILE A 7 -11.26 20.22 -6.17
C ILE A 7 -12.77 20.10 -6.42
N PRO A 8 -13.40 20.99 -7.22
CA PRO A 8 -14.86 21.05 -7.36
C PRO A 8 -15.52 19.70 -7.63
N GLY A 9 -14.90 18.84 -8.43
CA GLY A 9 -15.42 17.49 -8.74
C GLY A 9 -15.32 16.46 -7.60
N LEU A 10 -14.62 16.80 -6.52
CA LEU A 10 -14.40 15.90 -5.36
C LEU A 10 -15.11 16.37 -4.09
N ILE A 11 -15.58 17.61 -4.06
CA ILE A 11 -16.30 18.17 -2.90
C ILE A 11 -17.53 17.28 -2.60
N ASN A 12 -17.69 16.93 -1.32
CA ASN A 12 -18.76 16.07 -0.80
C ASN A 12 -18.79 14.63 -1.35
N LYS A 13 -17.82 14.22 -2.17
CA LYS A 13 -17.64 12.82 -2.55
C LYS A 13 -17.23 11.98 -1.34
N THR A 14 -17.67 10.75 -1.28
CA THR A 14 -17.38 9.84 -0.15
C THR A 14 -16.29 8.87 -0.52
N VAL A 15 -15.21 8.86 0.28
CA VAL A 15 -14.13 7.89 0.17
C VAL A 15 -14.04 7.01 1.42
N VAL A 16 -13.96 5.70 1.21
CA VAL A 16 -13.61 4.72 2.25
C VAL A 16 -12.14 4.35 2.09
N ILE A 17 -11.36 4.38 3.18
CA ILE A 17 -9.93 4.07 3.15
C ILE A 17 -9.61 3.03 4.22
N THR A 18 -9.11 1.86 3.81
CA THR A 18 -8.68 0.80 4.73
C THR A 18 -7.21 0.97 5.14
N GLY A 19 -6.87 0.60 6.36
CA GLY A 19 -5.53 0.81 6.92
C GLY A 19 -5.17 2.28 7.07
N ALA A 20 -6.15 3.12 7.45
CA ALA A 20 -6.06 4.58 7.40
C ALA A 20 -5.42 5.22 8.64
N SER A 21 -5.06 4.45 9.67
CA SER A 21 -4.55 5.00 10.94
C SER A 21 -3.08 5.45 10.90
N SER A 22 -2.33 5.09 9.85
CA SER A 22 -0.91 5.44 9.74
C SER A 22 -0.39 5.32 8.30
N GLY A 23 0.85 5.75 8.07
CA GLY A 23 1.58 5.56 6.82
C GLY A 23 0.87 6.11 5.59
N VAL A 24 0.86 5.33 4.51
CA VAL A 24 0.22 5.70 3.23
C VAL A 24 -1.29 5.89 3.39
N GLY A 25 -1.95 5.08 4.25
CA GLY A 25 -3.40 5.21 4.48
C GLY A 25 -3.76 6.55 5.11
N LEU A 26 -3.02 6.99 6.13
CA LEU A 26 -3.23 8.30 6.77
C LEU A 26 -2.90 9.45 5.81
N ALA A 27 -1.82 9.32 5.02
CA ALA A 27 -1.50 10.30 3.97
C ALA A 27 -2.59 10.38 2.90
N THR A 28 -3.21 9.24 2.55
CA THR A 28 -4.34 9.19 1.63
C THR A 28 -5.57 9.88 2.22
N ALA A 29 -5.86 9.62 3.49
CA ALA A 29 -6.94 10.31 4.21
C ALA A 29 -6.73 11.82 4.23
N GLU A 30 -5.51 12.27 4.53
CA GLU A 30 -5.10 13.69 4.45
C GLU A 30 -5.37 14.27 3.06
N ALA A 31 -4.96 13.57 2.01
CA ALA A 31 -5.10 14.06 0.63
C ALA A 31 -6.57 14.23 0.21
N PHE A 32 -7.44 13.25 0.52
CA PHE A 32 -8.86 13.33 0.21
C PHE A 32 -9.59 14.35 1.10
N ALA A 33 -9.22 14.47 2.38
CA ALA A 33 -9.78 15.48 3.28
C ALA A 33 -9.52 16.91 2.78
N LYS A 34 -8.29 17.19 2.35
CA LYS A 34 -7.89 18.53 1.83
C LYS A 34 -8.62 18.95 0.57
N VAL A 35 -9.14 18.02 -0.22
CA VAL A 35 -9.89 18.35 -1.44
C VAL A 35 -11.41 18.36 -1.24
N GLY A 36 -11.89 18.26 0.01
CA GLY A 36 -13.29 18.41 0.36
C GLY A 36 -14.13 17.13 0.31
N CYS A 37 -13.49 15.95 0.32
CA CYS A 37 -14.21 14.67 0.43
C CYS A 37 -14.72 14.41 1.86
N ASN A 38 -15.83 13.68 1.97
CA ASN A 38 -16.21 12.97 3.19
C ASN A 38 -15.31 11.73 3.31
N VAL A 39 -14.72 11.50 4.48
CA VAL A 39 -13.69 10.47 4.65
C VAL A 39 -14.13 9.44 5.69
N VAL A 40 -14.25 8.18 5.27
CA VAL A 40 -14.54 7.05 6.14
C VAL A 40 -13.27 6.24 6.32
N LEU A 41 -12.73 6.25 7.53
CA LEU A 41 -11.46 5.66 7.88
C LEU A 41 -11.66 4.30 8.55
N ALA A 42 -10.88 3.30 8.14
CA ALA A 42 -10.94 1.97 8.72
C ALA A 42 -9.56 1.48 9.13
N SER A 43 -9.45 0.97 10.35
CA SER A 43 -8.29 0.24 10.87
C SER A 43 -8.67 -0.58 12.10
N ARG A 44 -7.81 -1.52 12.51
CA ARG A 44 -8.09 -2.41 13.66
C ARG A 44 -8.00 -1.69 15.02
N GLY A 45 -7.05 -0.77 15.19
CA GLY A 45 -6.79 -0.08 16.45
C GLY A 45 -7.66 1.16 16.61
N PRO A 46 -8.62 1.20 17.56
CA PRO A 46 -9.56 2.31 17.69
C PRO A 46 -8.88 3.63 18.11
N GLU A 47 -7.86 3.59 18.94
CA GLU A 47 -7.15 4.79 19.39
C GLU A 47 -6.47 5.52 18.23
N ALA A 48 -5.64 4.81 17.45
CA ALA A 48 -4.99 5.36 16.28
C ALA A 48 -5.98 5.82 15.20
N LEU A 49 -7.11 5.11 15.08
CA LEU A 49 -8.18 5.47 14.18
C LEU A 49 -8.83 6.80 14.57
N ASN A 50 -9.13 6.98 15.84
CA ASN A 50 -9.71 8.23 16.36
C ASN A 50 -8.77 9.42 16.14
N GLN A 51 -7.46 9.25 16.36
CA GLN A 51 -6.46 10.29 16.06
C GLN A 51 -6.46 10.67 14.58
N ALA A 52 -6.58 9.69 13.68
CA ALA A 52 -6.66 9.92 12.24
C ALA A 52 -7.95 10.66 11.84
N VAL A 53 -9.08 10.33 12.46
CA VAL A 53 -10.37 11.03 12.28
C VAL A 53 -10.26 12.48 12.71
N ASP A 54 -9.73 12.73 13.92
CA ASP A 54 -9.59 14.10 14.46
C ASP A 54 -8.65 14.92 13.58
N TYR A 55 -7.59 14.30 13.04
CA TYR A 55 -6.71 14.94 12.09
C TYR A 55 -7.45 15.33 10.80
N CYS A 56 -8.25 14.44 10.21
CA CYS A 56 -9.04 14.76 9.01
C CYS A 56 -10.08 15.86 9.29
N LYS A 57 -10.73 15.84 10.46
CA LYS A 57 -11.66 16.90 10.89
C LYS A 57 -10.96 18.26 11.05
N SER A 58 -9.72 18.27 11.55
CA SER A 58 -8.93 19.52 11.66
C SER A 58 -8.58 20.12 10.30
N LEU A 59 -8.62 19.32 9.22
CA LEU A 59 -8.47 19.78 7.84
C LEU A 59 -9.80 20.21 7.20
N GLY A 60 -10.90 20.24 7.95
CA GLY A 60 -12.23 20.64 7.51
C GLY A 60 -13.08 19.54 6.89
N ALA A 61 -12.63 18.29 6.86
CA ALA A 61 -13.38 17.18 6.29
C ALA A 61 -14.46 16.66 7.25
N ASN A 62 -15.60 16.21 6.70
CA ASN A 62 -16.51 15.34 7.42
C ASN A 62 -15.90 13.95 7.48
N ALA A 63 -15.46 13.49 8.65
CA ALA A 63 -14.72 12.27 8.83
C ALA A 63 -15.29 11.39 9.94
N ILE A 64 -15.39 10.09 9.69
CA ILE A 64 -15.74 9.07 10.68
C ILE A 64 -14.73 7.92 10.66
N GLY A 65 -14.58 7.25 11.80
CA GLY A 65 -13.76 6.06 11.95
C GLY A 65 -14.63 4.83 12.25
N VAL A 66 -14.36 3.73 11.56
CA VAL A 66 -15.02 2.45 11.79
C VAL A 66 -13.95 1.41 12.08
N PRO A 67 -13.83 0.93 13.34
CA PRO A 67 -12.90 -0.14 13.67
C PRO A 67 -13.18 -1.37 12.78
N THR A 68 -12.18 -1.80 12.02
CA THR A 68 -12.38 -2.84 11.00
C THR A 68 -11.12 -3.69 10.84
N ASP A 69 -11.26 -5.00 10.98
CA ASP A 69 -10.32 -5.97 10.43
C ASP A 69 -10.81 -6.38 9.04
N VAL A 70 -10.03 -6.05 8.02
CA VAL A 70 -10.40 -6.35 6.62
C VAL A 70 -10.42 -7.84 6.31
N SER A 71 -9.79 -8.67 7.15
CA SER A 71 -9.84 -10.14 7.02
C SER A 71 -11.20 -10.73 7.40
N ASP A 72 -12.04 -9.96 8.09
CA ASP A 72 -13.42 -10.33 8.46
C ASP A 72 -14.41 -9.65 7.49
N GLU A 73 -15.08 -10.47 6.68
CA GLU A 73 -16.04 -10.01 5.67
C GLU A 73 -17.23 -9.24 6.28
N ASN A 74 -17.67 -9.65 7.49
CA ASN A 74 -18.78 -8.99 8.15
C ASN A 74 -18.40 -7.56 8.60
N GLN A 75 -17.17 -7.38 9.11
CA GLN A 75 -16.69 -6.06 9.48
C GLN A 75 -16.53 -5.14 8.26
N VAL A 76 -16.12 -5.68 7.10
CA VAL A 76 -16.06 -4.92 5.84
C VAL A 76 -17.47 -4.53 5.38
N ALA A 77 -18.47 -5.41 5.51
CA ALA A 77 -19.86 -5.08 5.21
C ALA A 77 -20.43 -3.99 6.15
N VAL A 78 -20.11 -4.05 7.45
CA VAL A 78 -20.44 -3.00 8.44
C VAL A 78 -19.77 -1.67 8.08
N LEU A 79 -18.49 -1.67 7.67
CA LEU A 79 -17.80 -0.47 7.20
C LEU A 79 -18.53 0.19 6.01
N ALA A 80 -18.92 -0.60 5.00
CA ALA A 80 -19.66 -0.09 3.86
C ALA A 80 -21.04 0.48 4.27
N SER A 81 -21.74 -0.16 5.21
CA SER A 81 -23.01 0.31 5.74
C SER A 81 -22.85 1.67 6.44
N HIS A 82 -21.82 1.84 7.28
CA HIS A 82 -21.55 3.14 7.92
C HIS A 82 -21.23 4.23 6.90
N ALA A 83 -20.48 3.91 5.83
CA ALA A 83 -20.19 4.86 4.76
C ALA A 83 -21.48 5.29 4.03
N LEU A 84 -22.36 4.36 3.73
CA LEU A 84 -23.66 4.66 3.11
C LEU A 84 -24.57 5.48 4.03
N THR A 85 -24.55 5.22 5.34
CA THR A 85 -25.35 6.00 6.32
C THR A 85 -24.86 7.46 6.37
N LEU A 86 -23.56 7.71 6.17
CA LEU A 86 -23.00 9.06 6.23
C LEU A 86 -23.50 9.97 5.10
N THR A 87 -23.60 9.44 3.85
CA THR A 87 -23.86 10.28 2.65
C THR A 87 -24.81 9.65 1.65
N GLY A 88 -25.27 8.43 1.87
CA GLY A 88 -26.15 7.68 0.95
C GLY A 88 -25.42 7.01 -0.22
N GLN A 89 -24.12 7.30 -0.43
CA GLN A 89 -23.34 6.76 -1.54
C GLN A 89 -21.85 6.61 -1.19
N ILE A 90 -21.15 5.76 -1.94
CA ILE A 90 -19.71 5.60 -1.85
C ILE A 90 -19.13 5.85 -3.24
N ASP A 91 -18.34 6.92 -3.40
CA ASP A 91 -17.75 7.26 -4.70
C ASP A 91 -16.42 6.53 -4.91
N PHE A 92 -15.62 6.41 -3.84
CA PHE A 92 -14.30 5.81 -3.88
C PHE A 92 -14.12 4.82 -2.74
N TRP A 93 -13.51 3.68 -3.06
CA TRP A 93 -13.04 2.72 -2.07
C TRP A 93 -11.56 2.46 -2.26
N VAL A 94 -10.75 2.79 -1.25
CA VAL A 94 -9.30 2.61 -1.30
C VAL A 94 -8.90 1.41 -0.46
N ASN A 95 -8.51 0.32 -1.11
CA ASN A 95 -7.84 -0.80 -0.49
C ASN A 95 -6.38 -0.44 -0.25
N ASN A 96 -6.02 -0.23 1.01
CA ASN A 96 -4.65 0.09 1.41
C ASN A 96 -4.19 -0.74 2.62
N ALA A 97 -5.09 -1.32 3.42
CA ALA A 97 -4.73 -2.19 4.53
C ALA A 97 -3.80 -3.32 4.05
N GLY A 98 -2.72 -3.54 4.79
CA GLY A 98 -1.78 -4.60 4.48
C GLY A 98 -0.70 -4.73 5.54
N VAL A 99 -0.17 -5.94 5.66
CA VAL A 99 0.90 -6.31 6.58
C VAL A 99 1.99 -7.08 5.84
N MET A 100 3.20 -7.09 6.39
CA MET A 100 4.33 -7.79 5.80
C MET A 100 5.07 -8.60 6.86
N ALA A 101 5.50 -9.80 6.49
CA ALA A 101 6.44 -10.59 7.26
C ALA A 101 7.67 -10.90 6.41
N SER A 102 8.86 -10.76 7.01
CA SER A 102 10.14 -10.99 6.35
C SER A 102 11.03 -11.88 7.21
N GLY A 103 11.72 -12.82 6.59
CA GLY A 103 12.59 -13.82 7.21
C GLY A 103 12.79 -15.00 6.29
N LYS A 104 13.58 -15.99 6.72
CA LYS A 104 13.63 -17.28 6.02
C LYS A 104 12.26 -17.92 6.10
N PHE A 105 11.82 -18.51 5.00
CA PHE A 105 10.44 -19.01 4.85
C PHE A 105 10.05 -19.99 5.96
N GLU A 106 10.94 -20.91 6.29
CA GLU A 106 10.76 -21.95 7.32
C GLU A 106 10.84 -21.42 8.76
N GLU A 107 11.38 -20.22 8.98
CA GLU A 107 11.53 -19.60 10.30
C GLU A 107 10.39 -18.61 10.62
N ILE A 108 9.55 -18.27 9.64
CA ILE A 108 8.35 -17.44 9.88
C ILE A 108 7.24 -18.35 10.43
N PRO A 109 6.68 -18.06 11.62
CA PRO A 109 5.58 -18.84 12.17
C PRO A 109 4.39 -18.93 11.19
N ILE A 110 3.79 -20.13 11.10
CA ILE A 110 2.75 -20.37 10.10
C ILE A 110 1.50 -19.51 10.31
N GLU A 111 1.16 -19.19 11.55
CA GLU A 111 0.05 -18.30 11.90
C GLU A 111 0.28 -16.86 11.41
N VAL A 112 1.54 -16.38 11.43
CA VAL A 112 1.91 -15.08 10.86
C VAL A 112 1.74 -15.12 9.35
N SER A 113 2.17 -16.18 8.70
CA SER A 113 2.01 -16.39 7.26
C SER A 113 0.53 -16.41 6.84
N HIS A 114 -0.31 -17.14 7.58
CA HIS A 114 -1.76 -17.19 7.36
C HIS A 114 -2.38 -15.78 7.52
N GLN A 115 -1.99 -15.05 8.58
CA GLN A 115 -2.54 -13.71 8.78
C GLN A 115 -2.10 -12.71 7.70
N VAL A 116 -0.89 -12.85 7.13
CA VAL A 116 -0.49 -12.06 5.95
C VAL A 116 -1.42 -12.35 4.76
N VAL A 117 -1.79 -13.60 4.52
CA VAL A 117 -2.76 -13.97 3.46
C VAL A 117 -4.14 -13.39 3.77
N ASN A 118 -4.62 -13.57 4.99
CA ASN A 118 -5.94 -13.09 5.40
C ASN A 118 -6.07 -11.57 5.27
N THR A 119 -5.10 -10.82 5.79
CA THR A 119 -5.16 -9.36 5.73
C THR A 119 -4.96 -8.83 4.30
N ASN A 120 -3.93 -9.31 3.59
CA ASN A 120 -3.58 -8.73 2.30
C ASN A 120 -4.48 -9.22 1.17
N LEU A 121 -4.65 -10.54 1.02
CA LEU A 121 -5.38 -11.09 -0.13
C LEU A 121 -6.87 -11.17 0.15
N LEU A 122 -7.28 -11.81 1.25
CA LEU A 122 -8.71 -11.92 1.58
C LEU A 122 -9.31 -10.56 1.93
N GLY A 123 -8.58 -9.65 2.57
CA GLY A 123 -9.05 -8.28 2.83
C GLY A 123 -9.40 -7.49 1.56
N TYR A 124 -8.63 -7.65 0.48
CA TYR A 124 -8.95 -7.05 -0.82
C TYR A 124 -10.11 -7.77 -1.51
N LEU A 125 -10.19 -9.09 -1.37
CA LEU A 125 -11.33 -9.88 -1.86
C LEU A 125 -12.61 -9.44 -1.16
N ASN A 126 -12.65 -9.41 0.18
CA ASN A 126 -13.80 -9.01 0.97
C ASN A 126 -14.28 -7.60 0.59
N SER A 127 -13.33 -6.67 0.44
CA SER A 127 -13.63 -5.31 0.01
C SER A 127 -14.24 -5.27 -1.39
N ALA A 128 -13.66 -5.97 -2.36
CA ALA A 128 -14.18 -6.00 -3.73
C ALA A 128 -15.57 -6.67 -3.77
N HIS A 129 -15.76 -7.78 -3.05
CA HIS A 129 -17.02 -8.49 -2.95
C HIS A 129 -18.12 -7.62 -2.33
N THR A 130 -17.79 -6.79 -1.35
CA THR A 130 -18.73 -5.86 -0.71
C THR A 130 -19.07 -4.66 -1.59
N ILE A 131 -18.04 -4.02 -2.20
CA ILE A 131 -18.25 -2.71 -2.84
C ILE A 131 -18.75 -2.81 -4.29
N ILE A 132 -18.38 -3.83 -5.05
CA ILE A 132 -18.80 -3.96 -6.46
C ILE A 132 -20.35 -4.02 -6.60
N PRO A 133 -21.10 -4.79 -5.80
CA PRO A 133 -22.55 -4.74 -5.85
C PRO A 133 -23.14 -3.36 -5.52
N ILE A 134 -22.50 -2.60 -4.63
CA ILE A 134 -22.90 -1.23 -4.29
C ILE A 134 -22.69 -0.33 -5.51
N PHE A 135 -21.52 -0.35 -6.13
CA PHE A 135 -21.23 0.41 -7.34
C PHE A 135 -22.17 0.05 -8.51
N LYS A 136 -22.49 -1.25 -8.69
CA LYS A 136 -23.47 -1.67 -9.70
C LYS A 136 -24.85 -1.09 -9.45
N ARG A 137 -25.33 -1.03 -8.20
CA ARG A 137 -26.61 -0.38 -7.85
C ARG A 137 -26.58 1.13 -8.01
N GLN A 138 -25.46 1.78 -7.72
CA GLN A 138 -25.26 3.23 -7.92
C GLN A 138 -25.11 3.61 -9.39
N GLY A 139 -24.67 2.67 -10.24
CA GLY A 139 -24.30 2.89 -11.63
C GLY A 139 -22.87 3.42 -11.82
N TYR A 140 -22.14 3.74 -10.77
CA TYR A 140 -20.77 4.27 -10.80
C TYR A 140 -20.00 3.94 -9.54
N GLY A 141 -18.66 4.10 -9.60
CA GLY A 141 -17.76 4.00 -8.47
C GLY A 141 -16.34 3.62 -8.87
N ILE A 142 -15.37 3.94 -8.04
CA ILE A 142 -13.96 3.63 -8.30
C ILE A 142 -13.38 2.85 -7.13
N LEU A 143 -12.96 1.61 -7.40
CA LEU A 143 -12.18 0.77 -6.49
C LEU A 143 -10.69 1.01 -6.77
N ILE A 144 -9.97 1.57 -5.82
CA ILE A 144 -8.55 1.91 -5.94
C ILE A 144 -7.73 0.99 -5.03
N ASN A 145 -6.79 0.25 -5.60
CA ASN A 145 -5.99 -0.74 -4.90
C ASN A 145 -4.54 -0.25 -4.76
N ASN A 146 -4.07 -0.06 -3.54
CA ASN A 146 -2.65 0.16 -3.23
C ASN A 146 -1.92 -1.18 -3.14
N VAL A 147 -1.54 -1.73 -4.29
CA VAL A 147 -1.02 -3.11 -4.40
C VAL A 147 0.42 -3.20 -3.92
N SER A 148 1.34 -2.57 -4.56
CA SER A 148 2.80 -2.60 -4.46
C SER A 148 3.45 -3.12 -5.74
N ILE A 149 4.68 -2.70 -6.02
CA ILE A 149 5.55 -3.30 -7.03
C ILE A 149 5.78 -4.81 -6.77
N GLY A 150 5.55 -5.26 -5.54
CA GLY A 150 5.51 -6.67 -5.16
C GLY A 150 4.51 -7.53 -5.93
N GLY A 151 3.55 -6.94 -6.65
CA GLY A 151 2.67 -7.63 -7.60
C GLY A 151 3.32 -7.92 -8.98
N PHE A 152 4.50 -7.39 -9.25
CA PHE A 152 5.28 -7.63 -10.47
C PHE A 152 6.67 -8.22 -10.19
N MET A 153 7.27 -7.88 -9.07
CA MET A 153 8.59 -8.35 -8.68
C MET A 153 8.52 -8.97 -7.27
N PRO A 154 8.81 -10.27 -7.11
CA PRO A 154 8.80 -10.89 -5.81
C PRO A 154 9.91 -10.33 -4.92
N ALA A 155 9.59 -10.11 -3.64
CA ALA A 155 10.54 -9.70 -2.62
C ALA A 155 11.14 -10.94 -1.94
N PRO A 156 12.44 -11.23 -2.11
CA PRO A 156 13.10 -12.32 -1.40
C PRO A 156 12.93 -12.19 0.12
N TYR A 157 12.82 -13.31 0.81
CA TYR A 157 12.56 -13.39 2.25
C TYR A 157 11.20 -12.80 2.69
N SER A 158 10.30 -12.54 1.73
CA SER A 158 8.90 -12.14 1.97
C SER A 158 7.98 -12.89 1.00
N ALA A 159 8.15 -14.23 0.94
CA ALA A 159 7.49 -15.08 -0.06
C ALA A 159 5.96 -15.01 0.02
N VAL A 160 5.39 -15.10 1.23
CA VAL A 160 3.93 -15.04 1.43
C VAL A 160 3.38 -13.66 1.08
N TYR A 161 4.06 -12.59 1.49
CA TYR A 161 3.70 -11.23 1.07
C TYR A 161 3.67 -11.10 -0.45
N SER A 162 4.73 -11.56 -1.12
CA SER A 162 4.80 -11.54 -2.60
C SER A 162 3.64 -12.31 -3.23
N ALA A 163 3.36 -13.53 -2.73
CA ALA A 163 2.23 -14.33 -3.20
C ALA A 163 0.89 -13.56 -3.11
N THR A 164 0.66 -12.84 -1.99
CA THR A 164 -0.56 -12.04 -1.84
C THR A 164 -0.62 -10.89 -2.84
N LYS A 165 0.50 -10.23 -3.13
CA LYS A 165 0.53 -9.08 -4.07
C LYS A 165 0.35 -9.52 -5.53
N PHE A 166 0.91 -10.67 -5.93
CA PHE A 166 0.62 -11.28 -7.22
C PHE A 166 -0.84 -11.74 -7.32
N GLY A 167 -1.39 -12.34 -6.23
CA GLY A 167 -2.79 -12.75 -6.17
C GLY A 167 -3.76 -11.57 -6.31
N ILE A 168 -3.52 -10.45 -5.60
CA ILE A 168 -4.33 -9.22 -5.74
C ILE A 168 -4.29 -8.73 -7.19
N LYS A 169 -3.10 -8.63 -7.80
CA LYS A 169 -2.95 -8.20 -9.19
C LYS A 169 -3.82 -9.06 -10.12
N GLY A 170 -3.66 -10.38 -10.06
CA GLY A 170 -4.42 -11.29 -10.92
C GLY A 170 -5.92 -11.19 -10.71
N MET A 171 -6.37 -11.14 -9.44
CA MET A 171 -7.79 -10.97 -9.11
C MET A 171 -8.37 -9.66 -9.67
N MET A 172 -7.67 -8.54 -9.49
CA MET A 172 -8.15 -7.24 -9.95
C MET A 172 -8.14 -7.12 -11.48
N GLU A 173 -7.20 -7.73 -12.17
CA GLU A 173 -7.20 -7.82 -13.64
C GLU A 173 -8.42 -8.61 -14.17
N CYS A 174 -8.81 -9.71 -13.52
CA CYS A 174 -10.02 -10.44 -13.85
C CYS A 174 -11.27 -9.57 -13.66
N LEU A 175 -11.39 -8.91 -12.50
CA LEU A 175 -12.53 -8.03 -12.20
C LEU A 175 -12.62 -6.82 -13.15
N GLN A 176 -11.48 -6.26 -13.61
CA GLN A 176 -11.45 -5.22 -14.65
C GLN A 176 -12.06 -5.74 -15.97
N GLY A 177 -11.83 -7.02 -16.31
CA GLY A 177 -12.44 -7.68 -17.46
C GLY A 177 -13.94 -7.89 -17.27
N GLU A 178 -14.37 -8.42 -16.13
CA GLU A 178 -15.77 -8.67 -15.80
C GLU A 178 -16.64 -7.41 -15.78
N LEU A 179 -16.05 -6.29 -15.36
CA LEU A 179 -16.73 -4.98 -15.28
C LEU A 179 -16.61 -4.13 -16.54
N SER A 180 -16.01 -4.65 -17.61
CA SER A 180 -15.79 -3.90 -18.86
C SER A 180 -17.05 -3.37 -19.53
N GLY A 181 -18.22 -3.97 -19.23
CA GLY A 181 -19.53 -3.50 -19.68
C GLY A 181 -20.14 -2.35 -18.84
N HIS A 182 -19.46 -1.91 -17.77
CA HIS A 182 -19.89 -0.82 -16.88
C HIS A 182 -18.95 0.37 -17.02
N SER A 183 -19.25 1.32 -17.91
CA SER A 183 -18.37 2.45 -18.27
C SER A 183 -17.94 3.32 -17.10
N ASP A 184 -18.78 3.45 -16.06
CA ASP A 184 -18.59 4.37 -14.94
C ASP A 184 -18.15 3.63 -13.64
N ILE A 185 -17.87 2.32 -13.74
CA ILE A 185 -17.29 1.53 -12.64
C ILE A 185 -15.85 1.17 -13.00
N HIS A 186 -14.92 1.67 -12.21
CA HIS A 186 -13.50 1.49 -12.47
C HIS A 186 -12.79 0.71 -11.35
N ILE A 187 -11.87 -0.18 -11.74
CA ILE A 187 -10.91 -0.80 -10.82
C ILE A 187 -9.52 -0.31 -11.21
N CYS A 188 -8.85 0.36 -10.28
CA CYS A 188 -7.55 0.97 -10.46
C CYS A 188 -6.52 0.33 -9.54
N ASN A 189 -5.35 -0.01 -10.06
CA ASN A 189 -4.25 -0.59 -9.30
C ASN A 189 -3.05 0.36 -9.32
N LEU A 190 -2.52 0.69 -8.14
CA LEU A 190 -1.28 1.42 -7.97
C LEU A 190 -0.18 0.48 -7.49
N TYR A 191 1.00 0.56 -8.08
CA TYR A 191 2.14 -0.31 -7.78
C TYR A 191 3.34 0.50 -7.27
N PRO A 192 3.28 1.05 -6.05
CA PRO A 192 4.39 1.80 -5.49
C PRO A 192 5.55 0.90 -5.09
N GLN A 193 6.75 1.47 -5.10
CA GLN A 193 7.93 0.89 -4.47
C GLN A 193 7.85 0.97 -2.94
N ILE A 194 8.93 0.57 -2.24
CA ILE A 194 9.02 0.69 -0.79
C ILE A 194 8.78 2.13 -0.34
N GLN A 195 7.97 2.28 0.71
CA GLN A 195 7.52 3.56 1.23
C GLN A 195 8.24 3.91 2.53
N ARG A 196 8.53 5.19 2.75
CA ARG A 196 9.01 5.72 4.03
C ARG A 196 7.85 5.87 5.02
N SER A 197 7.14 4.79 5.27
CA SER A 197 5.94 4.76 6.10
C SER A 197 6.14 3.95 7.38
N THR A 198 5.33 4.24 8.38
CA THR A 198 5.28 3.47 9.64
C THR A 198 4.93 2.00 9.41
N GLY A 199 4.18 1.65 8.34
CA GLY A 199 3.86 0.26 8.01
C GLY A 199 5.10 -0.63 7.84
N ASN A 200 6.19 -0.09 7.29
CA ASN A 200 7.46 -0.82 7.17
C ASN A 200 8.20 -0.98 8.51
N MET A 201 8.03 -0.03 9.43
CA MET A 201 8.62 -0.15 10.78
C MET A 201 7.94 -1.27 11.57
N HIS A 202 6.62 -1.35 11.48
CA HIS A 202 5.79 -2.29 12.24
C HIS A 202 5.65 -3.67 11.57
N SER A 203 6.38 -3.94 10.47
CA SER A 203 6.34 -5.27 9.82
C SER A 203 6.91 -6.36 10.73
N ALA A 204 6.42 -7.58 10.54
CA ALA A 204 7.00 -8.76 11.21
C ALA A 204 8.40 -9.06 10.66
N LYS A 205 9.33 -9.39 11.55
CA LYS A 205 10.75 -9.63 11.22
C LYS A 205 11.23 -10.88 11.93
N TYR A 206 11.88 -11.74 11.17
CA TYR A 206 12.45 -13.01 11.64
C TYR A 206 13.85 -13.20 11.08
N SER A 207 14.55 -14.24 11.47
CA SER A 207 15.87 -14.63 10.95
C SER A 207 16.94 -13.55 11.13
N GLY A 208 16.87 -12.80 12.23
CA GLY A 208 17.84 -11.74 12.51
C GLY A 208 17.68 -10.47 11.66
N LEU A 209 16.60 -10.35 10.89
CA LEU A 209 16.36 -9.14 10.09
C LEU A 209 16.06 -7.93 10.99
N ASP A 210 16.89 -6.91 10.90
CA ASP A 210 16.58 -5.56 11.38
C ASP A 210 16.48 -4.62 10.17
N PHE A 211 15.32 -4.65 9.52
CA PHE A 211 15.10 -3.88 8.32
C PHE A 211 14.72 -2.45 8.68
N LYS A 212 15.66 -1.54 8.49
CA LYS A 212 15.39 -0.09 8.56
C LYS A 212 14.96 0.43 7.20
N ILE A 213 14.11 1.44 7.21
CA ILE A 213 13.61 2.04 5.97
C ILE A 213 14.80 2.62 5.18
N PRO A 214 15.01 2.19 3.93
CA PRO A 214 16.12 2.69 3.14
C PRO A 214 15.92 4.18 2.78
N PRO A 215 17.00 4.96 2.64
CA PRO A 215 16.91 6.39 2.39
C PRO A 215 16.30 6.77 1.03
N PHE A 216 16.25 5.82 0.09
CA PHE A 216 15.62 6.00 -1.23
C PHE A 216 14.14 5.61 -1.25
N ALA A 217 13.55 5.18 -0.13
CA ALA A 217 12.14 4.87 -0.04
C ALA A 217 11.28 6.09 -0.43
N ALA A 218 10.19 5.83 -1.18
CA ALA A 218 9.31 6.88 -1.67
C ALA A 218 8.54 7.57 -0.54
N ASP A 219 8.11 8.79 -0.79
CA ASP A 219 7.30 9.56 0.15
C ASP A 219 5.85 9.02 0.18
N PRO A 220 5.28 8.68 1.35
CA PRO A 220 3.90 8.25 1.46
C PRO A 220 2.88 9.26 0.90
N ARG A 221 3.15 10.57 1.00
CA ARG A 221 2.28 11.61 0.45
C ARG A 221 2.29 11.64 -1.07
N ASP A 222 3.43 11.34 -1.70
CA ASP A 222 3.47 11.21 -3.17
C ASP A 222 2.62 10.04 -3.64
N THR A 223 2.67 8.91 -2.93
CA THR A 223 1.81 7.75 -3.19
C THR A 223 0.33 8.09 -2.96
N ALA A 224 -0.01 8.78 -1.86
CA ALA A 224 -1.36 9.25 -1.58
C ALA A 224 -1.90 10.18 -2.68
N ASN A 225 -1.08 11.11 -3.18
CA ASN A 225 -1.43 11.99 -4.29
C ASN A 225 -1.68 11.20 -5.60
N GLN A 226 -0.98 10.08 -5.81
CA GLN A 226 -1.25 9.21 -6.96
C GLN A 226 -2.56 8.43 -6.80
N LEU A 227 -2.93 8.00 -5.57
CA LEU A 227 -4.24 7.40 -5.29
C LEU A 227 -5.37 8.43 -5.51
N LEU A 228 -5.20 9.67 -5.05
CA LEU A 228 -6.13 10.76 -5.32
C LEU A 228 -6.27 11.04 -6.83
N LYS A 229 -5.18 11.04 -7.58
CA LYS A 229 -5.23 11.20 -9.04
C LYS A 229 -5.99 10.08 -9.74
N LEU A 230 -5.99 8.85 -9.22
CA LEU A 230 -6.79 7.76 -9.75
C LEU A 230 -8.29 7.94 -9.50
N ALA A 231 -8.68 8.68 -8.46
CA ALA A 231 -10.08 9.06 -8.24
C ALA A 231 -10.57 10.12 -9.25
N ILE A 232 -9.65 10.93 -9.82
CA ILE A 232 -9.96 11.98 -10.79
C ILE A 232 -9.86 11.46 -12.24
N ASP A 233 -8.82 10.69 -12.53
CA ASP A 233 -8.48 10.13 -13.84
C ASP A 233 -8.20 8.62 -13.66
N PRO A 234 -9.25 7.76 -13.69
CA PRO A 234 -9.12 6.34 -13.46
C PRO A 234 -8.24 5.66 -14.51
N LYS A 235 -7.28 4.86 -14.05
CA LYS A 235 -6.41 4.04 -14.91
C LYS A 235 -6.32 2.63 -14.33
N LYS A 236 -6.41 1.62 -15.18
CA LYS A 236 -6.36 0.20 -14.77
C LYS A 236 -5.12 -0.09 -13.94
N ASP A 237 -3.94 0.29 -14.43
CA ASP A 237 -2.66 0.07 -13.78
C ASP A 237 -1.81 1.33 -13.82
N LYS A 238 -1.22 1.70 -12.68
CA LYS A 238 -0.37 2.87 -12.54
C LYS A 238 0.89 2.59 -11.74
N PHE A 239 2.01 3.01 -12.26
CA PHE A 239 3.31 3.05 -11.57
C PHE A 239 3.56 4.50 -11.15
N PRO A 240 3.65 4.79 -9.82
CA PRO A 240 3.66 6.17 -9.34
C PRO A 240 4.94 6.93 -9.69
N ASP A 241 6.05 6.20 -9.90
CA ASP A 241 7.38 6.77 -10.11
C ASP A 241 8.21 5.93 -11.10
N PHE A 242 9.32 6.51 -11.56
CA PHE A 242 10.23 5.86 -12.50
C PHE A 242 10.84 4.57 -11.91
N THR A 243 11.14 4.54 -10.61
CA THR A 243 11.75 3.37 -9.97
C THR A 243 10.81 2.18 -10.01
N SER A 244 9.53 2.37 -9.70
CA SER A 244 8.51 1.32 -9.78
C SER A 244 8.37 0.79 -11.20
N TRP A 245 8.33 1.66 -12.20
CA TRP A 245 8.27 1.28 -13.61
C TRP A 245 9.53 0.53 -14.04
N ALA A 246 10.71 1.00 -13.65
CA ALA A 246 11.99 0.37 -13.99
C ALA A 246 12.12 -1.03 -13.37
N LEU A 247 11.76 -1.20 -12.09
CA LEU A 247 11.79 -2.51 -11.42
C LEU A 247 10.88 -3.53 -12.10
N LYS A 248 9.65 -3.14 -12.48
CA LYS A 248 8.76 -3.99 -13.28
C LYS A 248 9.43 -4.43 -14.58
N THR A 249 9.98 -3.46 -15.32
CA THR A 249 10.56 -3.70 -16.64
C THR A 249 11.80 -4.60 -16.53
N MET A 250 12.68 -4.31 -15.58
CA MET A 250 13.89 -5.12 -15.35
C MET A 250 13.53 -6.55 -14.92
N HIS A 251 12.54 -6.73 -14.05
CA HIS A 251 12.09 -8.07 -13.68
C HIS A 251 11.51 -8.83 -14.87
N GLY A 252 10.76 -8.16 -15.75
CA GLY A 252 10.24 -8.77 -16.99
C GLY A 252 11.34 -9.26 -17.95
N ILE A 253 12.49 -8.60 -17.98
CA ILE A 253 13.62 -8.94 -18.88
C ILE A 253 14.59 -9.93 -18.21
N LEU A 254 14.93 -9.72 -16.94
CA LEU A 254 15.96 -10.45 -16.21
C LEU A 254 15.49 -10.94 -14.83
N PRO A 255 14.42 -11.76 -14.74
CA PRO A 255 13.78 -12.10 -13.47
C PRO A 255 14.74 -12.78 -12.48
N LYS A 256 15.47 -13.79 -12.93
CA LYS A 256 16.41 -14.54 -12.08
C LYS A 256 17.56 -13.68 -11.55
N ALA A 257 18.14 -12.83 -12.40
CA ALA A 257 19.25 -11.97 -12.01
C ALA A 257 18.82 -10.98 -10.93
N LEU A 258 17.68 -10.32 -11.11
CA LEU A 258 17.17 -9.33 -10.17
C LEU A 258 16.80 -9.96 -8.83
N VAL A 259 16.09 -11.09 -8.82
CA VAL A 259 15.72 -11.82 -7.61
C VAL A 259 16.96 -12.34 -6.87
N ASN A 260 17.94 -12.91 -7.56
CA ASN A 260 19.16 -13.44 -6.95
C ASN A 260 20.02 -12.30 -6.34
N THR A 261 20.12 -11.16 -7.02
CA THR A 261 20.85 -9.98 -6.49
C THR A 261 20.18 -9.46 -5.23
N ALA A 262 18.85 -9.32 -5.24
CA ALA A 262 18.09 -8.90 -4.07
C ALA A 262 18.21 -9.92 -2.91
N SER A 263 18.16 -11.23 -3.20
CA SER A 263 18.37 -12.30 -2.22
C SER A 263 19.76 -12.24 -1.58
N SER A 264 20.79 -11.98 -2.37
CA SER A 264 22.16 -11.87 -1.84
C SER A 264 22.32 -10.67 -0.92
N GLY A 265 21.73 -9.53 -1.26
CA GLY A 265 21.70 -8.35 -0.39
C GLY A 265 20.95 -8.61 0.92
N MET A 266 19.82 -9.30 0.89
CA MET A 266 19.06 -9.65 2.10
C MET A 266 19.81 -10.63 3.01
N ARG A 267 20.50 -11.64 2.44
CA ARG A 267 21.37 -12.54 3.22
C ARG A 267 22.48 -11.78 3.96
N LEU A 268 23.16 -10.90 3.26
CA LEU A 268 24.20 -10.07 3.88
C LEU A 268 23.64 -9.23 5.02
N LEU A 269 22.43 -8.66 4.88
CA LEU A 269 21.79 -7.89 5.95
C LEU A 269 21.47 -8.77 7.17
N MET A 270 21.02 -10.01 6.99
CA MET A 270 20.78 -10.96 8.07
C MET A 270 22.06 -11.37 8.80
N GLU A 271 23.18 -11.49 8.09
CA GLU A 271 24.47 -11.81 8.69
C GLU A 271 25.07 -10.67 9.51
N ILE A 272 24.86 -9.42 9.07
CA ILE A 272 25.44 -8.22 9.72
C ILE A 272 24.60 -7.76 10.91
N LYS A 273 23.28 -7.90 10.85
CA LYS A 273 22.33 -7.40 11.84
C LYS A 273 21.54 -8.54 12.44
N GLN A 274 21.64 -8.71 13.74
CA GLN A 274 20.84 -9.68 14.50
C GLN A 274 19.73 -8.95 15.25
N GLY A 275 18.58 -8.75 14.60
CA GLY A 275 17.36 -8.25 15.22
C GLY A 275 16.61 -9.37 15.93
N GLU A 276 15.93 -9.02 17.03
CA GLU A 276 15.04 -9.97 17.72
C GLU A 276 13.80 -10.27 16.86
N PRO A 277 13.32 -11.53 16.87
CA PRO A 277 12.09 -11.90 16.17
C PRO A 277 10.89 -11.11 16.69
N THR A 278 10.05 -10.63 15.77
CA THR A 278 8.81 -9.93 16.13
C THR A 278 7.70 -10.22 15.12
N SER A 279 6.48 -10.40 15.59
CA SER A 279 5.29 -10.47 14.75
C SER A 279 4.81 -9.09 14.28
N GLY A 280 5.40 -8.01 14.79
CA GLY A 280 5.05 -6.66 14.41
C GLY A 280 3.55 -6.40 14.53
N ASN A 281 2.97 -5.82 13.47
CA ASN A 281 1.53 -5.54 13.40
C ASN A 281 0.72 -6.63 12.66
N VAL A 282 1.28 -7.80 12.43
CA VAL A 282 0.58 -8.86 11.68
C VAL A 282 -0.57 -9.43 12.51
N LEU A 283 -0.28 -9.88 13.72
CA LEU A 283 -1.28 -10.54 14.59
C LEU A 283 -2.11 -9.55 15.40
N THR A 284 -1.52 -8.43 15.81
CA THR A 284 -2.17 -7.39 16.65
C THR A 284 -2.01 -6.01 16.01
N PRO A 285 -2.90 -5.05 16.31
CA PRO A 285 -2.69 -3.67 15.87
C PRO A 285 -1.34 -3.12 16.32
N SER A 286 -0.69 -2.31 15.47
CA SER A 286 0.57 -1.66 15.84
C SER A 286 0.39 -0.70 17.01
N GLY A 287 1.39 -0.68 17.90
CA GLY A 287 1.52 0.38 18.88
C GLY A 287 1.94 1.72 18.26
N PRO A 288 1.97 2.82 19.06
CA PRO A 288 2.47 4.11 18.61
C PRO A 288 3.95 4.03 18.17
N PRO A 289 4.42 4.99 17.34
CA PRO A 289 3.71 6.17 16.87
C PRO A 289 2.80 5.89 15.67
N HIS A 290 1.63 6.51 15.65
CA HIS A 290 0.68 6.47 14.53
C HIS A 290 0.87 7.73 13.68
N GLN A 291 1.79 7.69 12.74
CA GLN A 291 2.16 8.82 11.90
C GLN A 291 2.38 8.39 10.44
N ILE A 292 2.46 9.37 9.54
CA ILE A 292 2.66 9.13 8.11
C ILE A 292 4.05 8.55 7.85
N TYR A 293 5.08 9.18 8.43
CA TYR A 293 6.46 8.83 8.18
C TYR A 293 7.01 7.84 9.19
N GLY A 294 7.69 6.82 8.71
CA GLY A 294 8.54 5.96 9.52
C GLY A 294 9.94 6.56 9.74
N GLU A 295 10.62 6.12 10.80
CA GLU A 295 11.98 6.54 11.09
C GLU A 295 12.97 6.02 10.05
N THR A 296 13.84 6.89 9.57
CA THR A 296 14.95 6.54 8.70
C THR A 296 16.28 6.70 9.47
N SER A 297 17.19 5.77 9.28
CA SER A 297 18.50 5.81 9.94
C SER A 297 19.47 6.85 9.36
N ILE A 298 19.13 7.46 8.23
CA ILE A 298 19.96 8.44 7.51
C ILE A 298 19.04 9.56 6.99
N PRO A 299 19.47 10.83 7.00
CA PRO A 299 18.71 11.92 6.40
C PRO A 299 18.29 11.62 4.96
N VAL A 300 17.07 12.01 4.61
CA VAL A 300 16.52 11.74 3.28
C VAL A 300 17.30 12.52 2.23
N PRO A 301 17.89 11.86 1.21
CA PRO A 301 18.60 12.56 0.15
C PRO A 301 17.67 13.49 -0.63
N SER A 302 18.20 14.59 -1.16
CA SER A 302 17.46 15.46 -2.07
C SER A 302 17.00 14.70 -3.32
N GLU A 303 15.96 15.18 -4.01
CA GLU A 303 15.47 14.55 -5.24
C GLU A 303 16.56 14.38 -6.31
N LYS A 304 17.47 15.35 -6.44
CA LYS A 304 18.64 15.26 -7.33
C LYS A 304 19.58 14.10 -6.93
N THR A 305 19.78 13.91 -5.64
CA THR A 305 20.64 12.84 -5.10
C THR A 305 19.96 11.47 -5.28
N LYS A 306 18.64 11.38 -5.11
CA LYS A 306 17.87 10.15 -5.37
C LYS A 306 17.97 9.72 -6.82
N LEU A 307 17.84 10.66 -7.76
CA LEU A 307 18.00 10.40 -9.19
C LEU A 307 19.41 9.90 -9.53
N ALA A 308 20.44 10.54 -8.98
CA ALA A 308 21.84 10.15 -9.20
C ALA A 308 22.14 8.76 -8.61
N LEU A 309 21.61 8.44 -7.42
CA LEU A 309 21.75 7.12 -6.79
C LEU A 309 21.00 6.04 -7.61
N GLY A 310 19.80 6.34 -8.10
CA GLY A 310 19.03 5.44 -8.96
C GLY A 310 19.77 5.13 -10.28
N LEU A 311 20.34 6.15 -10.91
CA LEU A 311 21.17 5.98 -12.12
C LEU A 311 22.47 5.22 -11.81
N GLY A 312 23.11 5.46 -10.68
CA GLY A 312 24.32 4.75 -10.25
C GLY A 312 24.08 3.27 -9.99
N ILE A 313 22.96 2.92 -9.35
CA ILE A 313 22.55 1.53 -9.13
C ILE A 313 22.24 0.84 -10.46
N ALA A 314 21.51 1.50 -11.36
CA ALA A 314 21.19 0.96 -12.69
C ALA A 314 22.45 0.73 -13.52
N LEU A 315 23.42 1.67 -13.49
CA LEU A 315 24.71 1.54 -14.17
C LEU A 315 25.59 0.43 -13.54
N GLY A 316 25.61 0.34 -12.20
CA GLY A 316 26.35 -0.72 -11.50
C GLY A 316 25.83 -2.12 -11.82
N ILE A 317 24.52 -2.30 -11.88
CA ILE A 317 23.89 -3.55 -12.31
C ILE A 317 24.20 -3.84 -13.79
N GLY A 318 24.14 -2.82 -14.66
CA GLY A 318 24.51 -2.95 -16.08
C GLY A 318 25.95 -3.39 -16.29
N LEU A 319 26.89 -2.82 -15.55
CA LEU A 319 28.32 -3.18 -15.62
C LEU A 319 28.59 -4.60 -15.10
N LEU A 320 27.92 -5.02 -14.02
CA LEU A 320 28.01 -6.40 -13.51
C LEU A 320 27.47 -7.43 -14.53
N LEU A 321 26.42 -7.10 -15.24
CA LEU A 321 25.86 -7.97 -16.29
C LEU A 321 26.77 -8.06 -17.52
N LEU A 322 27.49 -6.99 -17.85
CA LEU A 322 28.47 -6.99 -18.96
C LEU A 322 29.76 -7.73 -18.60
N SER A 323 30.19 -7.69 -17.32
CA SER A 323 31.38 -8.40 -16.84
C SER A 323 31.17 -9.91 -16.67
N GLY A 324 29.94 -10.37 -16.48
CA GLY A 324 29.58 -11.80 -16.35
C GLY A 324 29.57 -12.61 -17.66
N LYS A 325 29.82 -11.98 -18.81
CA LYS A 325 29.86 -12.65 -20.12
C LYS A 325 31.22 -13.23 -20.55
N LYS A 326 32.20 -13.23 -19.64
CA LYS A 326 33.48 -13.92 -19.85
C LYS A 326 33.61 -15.07 -18.87
N ARG A 327 32.95 -16.20 -19.18
CA ARG A 327 33.35 -17.58 -18.86
C ARG A 327 32.49 -18.56 -19.64
#